data_cafcf61ef242e0cd7084af936cf51777
#
_entry.id   cafcf61ef242e0cd7084af936cf51777
#
_cell.length_a   1.000
_cell.length_b   1.000
_cell.length_c   1.000
_cell.angle_alpha   90.00
_cell.angle_beta   90.00
_cell.angle_gamma   90.00
#
_symmetry.space_group_name_H-M   'P 1'
#
loop_
_entity.id
_entity.type
_entity.pdbx_description
1 polymer ?
#
loop_
_entity_poly.entity_id
_entity_poly.type
_entity_poly.pdbx_seq_one_letter_code
_entity_poly.pdbx_strand_id
1 'polypeptide(L)'
;MKKCLILVDYANCDWKKIDFKQLVFDICLNCKKNGLVIDLLIFRFFGGWYLENEVAEQKFDAQRKIASWPTMLRVELNVVRISYTFADGIIGYEQNDNAIIRQTYVQRRAKLKGIKIKKKENCTNMACSIKTVQRWLGSSHSCTLKGCETKFDDMFVRYEQKQVDSHLLCDFILSLKDDKYSKIFIMSSDIDFMPGIQTAVLLGMSSKIGIIKTKNLSNYQFDFIKNNNLTLLSSEGE
;
A
#
# COMPACT_ATOMS: atom_id res chain seq x y z
N MET A 1 27.74 5.17 -6.83
CA MET A 1 26.84 4.69 -5.77
C MET A 1 25.59 4.08 -6.42
N LYS A 2 25.39 2.78 -6.26
CA LYS A 2 24.24 2.06 -6.82
C LYS A 2 23.04 2.16 -5.87
N LYS A 3 21.92 2.66 -6.38
CA LYS A 3 20.70 2.90 -5.60
C LYS A 3 19.61 1.91 -6.01
N CYS A 4 18.91 1.39 -5.03
CA CYS A 4 17.70 0.60 -5.23
C CYS A 4 16.52 1.33 -4.59
N LEU A 5 15.43 1.49 -5.33
CA LEU A 5 14.19 2.11 -4.88
C LEU A 5 13.15 1.04 -4.60
N ILE A 6 12.51 1.11 -3.44
CA ILE A 6 11.41 0.25 -3.05
C ILE A 6 10.16 1.12 -2.87
N LEU A 7 9.19 0.98 -3.75
CA LEU A 7 7.91 1.65 -3.70
C LEU A 7 6.96 0.79 -2.88
N VAL A 8 6.57 1.26 -1.73
CA VAL A 8 5.84 0.48 -0.72
C VAL A 8 4.40 0.95 -0.65
N ASP A 9 3.48 0.08 -1.00
CA ASP A 9 2.06 0.24 -0.70
C ASP A 9 1.82 -0.10 0.76
N TYR A 10 1.80 0.95 1.61
CA TYR A 10 1.83 0.81 3.06
C TYR A 10 0.63 0.05 3.63
N ALA A 11 -0.55 0.24 3.04
CA ALA A 11 -1.78 -0.38 3.49
C ALA A 11 -1.88 -1.86 3.15
N ASN A 12 -1.18 -2.30 2.11
CA ASN A 12 -1.12 -3.71 1.69
C ASN A 12 -0.07 -4.54 2.45
N CYS A 13 0.68 -3.93 3.38
CA CYS A 13 1.70 -4.60 4.17
C CYS A 13 1.18 -5.01 5.55
N ASP A 14 1.34 -6.28 5.91
CA ASP A 14 1.17 -6.73 7.29
C ASP A 14 2.46 -6.53 8.08
N TRP A 15 2.63 -5.31 8.59
CA TRP A 15 3.84 -4.89 9.30
C TRP A 15 4.15 -5.68 10.58
N LYS A 16 3.25 -6.53 11.06
CA LYS A 16 3.50 -7.41 12.21
C LYS A 16 4.26 -8.67 11.81
N LYS A 17 4.16 -9.06 10.53
CA LYS A 17 4.79 -10.26 10.00
C LYS A 17 6.10 -9.99 9.27
N ILE A 18 6.38 -8.73 8.93
CA ILE A 18 7.56 -8.38 8.16
C ILE A 18 8.78 -8.26 9.08
N ASP A 19 9.75 -9.16 8.90
CA ASP A 19 11.09 -8.95 9.42
C ASP A 19 11.84 -8.01 8.48
N PHE A 20 11.92 -6.74 8.89
CA PHE A 20 12.53 -5.71 8.07
C PHE A 20 14.02 -5.95 7.78
N LYS A 21 14.76 -6.52 8.74
CA LYS A 21 16.19 -6.80 8.55
C LYS A 21 16.39 -7.92 7.52
N GLN A 22 15.59 -8.98 7.64
CA GLN A 22 15.61 -10.08 6.67
C GLN A 22 15.22 -9.60 5.27
N LEU A 23 14.18 -8.79 5.16
CA LEU A 23 13.76 -8.20 3.88
C LEU A 23 14.89 -7.41 3.21
N VAL A 24 15.59 -6.55 3.95
CA VAL A 24 16.76 -5.80 3.42
C VAL A 24 17.85 -6.76 2.96
N PHE A 25 18.12 -7.79 3.74
CA PHE A 25 19.11 -8.82 3.40
C PHE A 25 18.76 -9.53 2.09
N ASP A 26 17.52 -9.97 1.94
CA ASP A 26 17.02 -10.67 0.74
C ASP A 26 17.07 -9.79 -0.51
N ILE A 27 16.70 -8.51 -0.40
CA ILE A 27 16.82 -7.55 -1.50
C ILE A 27 18.28 -7.43 -1.95
N CYS A 28 19.20 -7.23 -1.01
CA CYS A 28 20.62 -7.05 -1.32
C CYS A 28 21.24 -8.31 -1.91
N LEU A 29 20.94 -9.48 -1.35
CA LEU A 29 21.44 -10.76 -1.89
C LEU A 29 20.91 -11.03 -3.29
N ASN A 30 19.62 -10.77 -3.53
CA ASN A 30 19.05 -10.93 -4.86
C ASN A 30 19.72 -10.01 -5.89
N CYS A 31 19.90 -8.73 -5.52
CA CYS A 31 20.61 -7.78 -6.38
C CYS A 31 22.04 -8.25 -6.66
N LYS A 32 22.75 -8.74 -5.64
CA LYS A 32 24.13 -9.26 -5.78
C LYS A 32 24.21 -10.49 -6.69
N LYS A 33 23.27 -11.44 -6.60
CA LYS A 33 23.16 -12.60 -7.50
C LYS A 33 23.01 -12.17 -8.96
N ASN A 34 22.43 -11.00 -9.22
CA ASN A 34 22.29 -10.39 -10.53
C ASN A 34 23.44 -9.40 -10.88
N GLY A 35 24.58 -9.48 -10.20
CA GLY A 35 25.76 -8.66 -10.46
C GLY A 35 25.65 -7.22 -9.98
N LEU A 36 24.68 -6.89 -9.11
CA LEU A 36 24.40 -5.54 -8.65
C LEU A 36 24.65 -5.41 -7.13
N VAL A 37 25.75 -4.76 -6.75
CA VAL A 37 26.02 -4.41 -5.34
C VAL A 37 25.35 -3.08 -5.02
N ILE A 38 24.44 -3.08 -4.07
CA ILE A 38 23.67 -1.91 -3.65
C ILE A 38 24.36 -1.16 -2.51
N ASP A 39 24.50 0.15 -2.65
CA ASP A 39 25.05 1.05 -1.63
C ASP A 39 23.96 1.74 -0.81
N LEU A 40 22.77 1.97 -1.43
CA LEU A 40 21.65 2.69 -0.82
C LEU A 40 20.32 2.05 -1.22
N LEU A 41 19.54 1.67 -0.21
CA LEU A 41 18.13 1.33 -0.36
C LEU A 41 17.28 2.54 0.02
N ILE A 42 16.30 2.85 -0.80
CA ILE A 42 15.33 3.93 -0.55
C ILE A 42 13.95 3.31 -0.48
N PHE A 43 13.34 3.29 0.70
CA PHE A 43 11.96 2.90 0.89
C PHE A 43 11.07 4.14 0.80
N ARG A 44 10.18 4.15 -0.18
CA ARG A 44 9.24 5.24 -0.41
C ARG A 44 7.83 4.72 -0.18
N PHE A 45 7.18 5.25 0.87
CA PHE A 45 5.90 4.77 1.37
C PHE A 45 4.73 5.55 0.79
N PHE A 46 3.79 4.82 0.22
CA PHE A 46 2.54 5.33 -0.33
C PHE A 46 1.38 4.92 0.59
N GLY A 47 0.48 5.84 0.88
CA GLY A 47 -0.67 5.62 1.76
C GLY A 47 -1.58 6.84 1.83
N GLY A 48 -2.63 6.72 2.63
CA GLY A 48 -3.57 7.80 2.91
C GLY A 48 -2.97 8.85 3.84
N TRP A 49 -1.99 9.62 3.37
CA TRP A 49 -1.20 10.54 4.19
C TRP A 49 -1.89 11.86 4.50
N TYR A 50 -2.90 12.25 3.72
CA TYR A 50 -3.60 13.53 3.86
C TYR A 50 -5.11 13.33 3.83
N LEU A 51 -5.77 13.80 4.89
CA LEU A 51 -7.22 13.93 4.96
C LEU A 51 -7.54 15.40 4.63
N GLU A 52 -8.10 15.63 3.46
CA GLU A 52 -8.27 16.98 2.91
C GLU A 52 -6.91 17.69 2.79
N ASN A 53 -6.66 18.70 3.59
CA ASN A 53 -5.43 19.47 3.60
C ASN A 53 -4.52 19.18 4.79
N GLU A 54 -4.97 18.30 5.69
CA GLU A 54 -4.27 18.01 6.94
C GLU A 54 -3.55 16.66 6.86
N VAL A 55 -2.45 16.54 7.60
CA VAL A 55 -1.74 15.28 7.72
C VAL A 55 -2.60 14.29 8.50
N ALA A 56 -2.89 13.14 7.90
CA ALA A 56 -3.67 12.09 8.54
C ALA A 56 -2.91 11.43 9.69
N GLU A 57 -3.61 11.02 10.75
CA GLU A 57 -3.03 10.31 11.90
C GLU A 57 -2.25 9.07 11.47
N GLN A 58 -2.72 8.37 10.44
CA GLN A 58 -2.05 7.21 9.85
C GLN A 58 -0.60 7.51 9.41
N LYS A 59 -0.29 8.72 8.94
CA LYS A 59 1.08 9.11 8.60
C LYS A 59 1.96 9.22 9.83
N PHE A 60 1.47 9.82 10.90
CA PHE A 60 2.21 9.91 12.17
C PHE A 60 2.47 8.53 12.76
N ASP A 61 1.52 7.61 12.69
CA ASP A 61 1.69 6.22 13.14
C ASP A 61 2.76 5.49 12.32
N ALA A 62 2.73 5.65 11.01
CA ALA A 62 3.75 5.11 10.13
C ALA A 62 5.15 5.70 10.44
N GLN A 63 5.25 7.01 10.63
CA GLN A 63 6.49 7.69 10.99
C GLN A 63 7.06 7.16 12.30
N ARG A 64 6.22 7.05 13.35
CA ARG A 64 6.65 6.50 14.65
C ARG A 64 7.20 5.08 14.51
N LYS A 65 6.57 4.25 13.73
CA LYS A 65 7.00 2.88 13.48
C LYS A 65 8.34 2.83 12.73
N ILE A 66 8.47 3.60 11.66
CA ILE A 66 9.65 3.63 10.80
C ILE A 66 10.85 4.25 11.53
N ALA A 67 10.62 5.19 12.46
CA ALA A 67 11.69 5.81 13.25
C ALA A 67 12.51 4.79 14.07
N SER A 68 11.96 3.61 14.37
CA SER A 68 12.66 2.53 15.06
C SER A 68 13.49 1.62 14.14
N TRP A 69 13.40 1.80 12.83
CA TRP A 69 14.08 0.93 11.87
C TRP A 69 15.53 1.38 11.64
N PRO A 70 16.43 0.43 11.30
CA PRO A 70 17.83 0.75 11.08
C PRO A 70 18.02 1.60 9.81
N THR A 71 18.87 2.63 9.90
CA THR A 71 19.28 3.44 8.74
C THR A 71 20.51 2.88 8.02
N MET A 72 21.09 1.81 8.59
CA MET A 72 22.29 1.16 8.06
C MET A 72 22.31 -0.31 8.49
N LEU A 73 22.61 -1.20 7.57
CA LEU A 73 22.76 -2.62 7.85
C LEU A 73 24.01 -3.18 7.15
N ARG A 74 24.67 -4.12 7.83
CA ARG A 74 25.75 -4.88 7.22
C ARG A 74 25.17 -6.12 6.55
N VAL A 75 25.34 -6.21 5.24
CA VAL A 75 24.96 -7.37 4.44
C VAL A 75 26.24 -8.00 3.91
N GLU A 76 26.61 -9.14 4.46
CA GLU A 76 27.92 -9.78 4.24
C GLU A 76 29.09 -8.80 4.52
N LEU A 77 29.91 -8.49 3.51
CA LEU A 77 31.06 -7.57 3.65
C LEU A 77 30.71 -6.10 3.34
N ASN A 78 29.48 -5.82 2.89
CA ASN A 78 29.06 -4.49 2.48
C ASN A 78 28.20 -3.81 3.55
N VAL A 79 28.36 -2.51 3.70
CA VAL A 79 27.48 -1.67 4.50
C VAL A 79 26.48 -0.99 3.57
N VAL A 80 25.20 -1.28 3.76
CA VAL A 80 24.11 -0.71 2.99
C VAL A 80 23.42 0.37 3.79
N ARG A 81 23.33 1.56 3.24
CA ARG A 81 22.54 2.66 3.82
C ARG A 81 21.07 2.49 3.45
N ILE A 82 20.18 2.92 4.36
CA ILE A 82 18.75 2.81 4.17
C ILE A 82 18.14 4.19 4.43
N SER A 83 17.33 4.64 3.49
CA SER A 83 16.58 5.88 3.57
C SER A 83 15.08 5.60 3.52
N TYR A 84 14.32 6.37 4.27
CA TYR A 84 12.86 6.25 4.36
C TYR A 84 12.23 7.58 3.95
N THR A 85 11.31 7.55 3.01
CA THR A 85 10.60 8.73 2.54
C THR A 85 9.11 8.44 2.45
N PHE A 86 8.29 9.45 2.69
CA PHE A 86 6.86 9.40 2.46
C PHE A 86 6.55 10.06 1.12
N ALA A 87 5.69 9.43 0.34
CA ALA A 87 5.28 9.96 -0.95
C ALA A 87 4.21 11.05 -0.74
N ASP A 88 4.64 12.28 -0.53
CA ASP A 88 3.75 13.43 -0.38
C ASP A 88 3.37 14.04 -1.75
N GLY A 89 4.22 13.89 -2.75
CA GLY A 89 4.03 14.30 -4.13
C GLY A 89 4.74 13.35 -5.08
N ILE A 90 4.60 13.58 -6.38
CA ILE A 90 5.26 12.79 -7.41
C ILE A 90 6.78 12.98 -7.30
N ILE A 91 7.52 11.90 -7.49
CA ILE A 91 8.99 11.88 -7.39
C ILE A 91 9.63 12.96 -8.29
N GLY A 92 10.53 13.74 -7.70
CA GLY A 92 11.17 14.87 -8.39
C GLY A 92 10.43 16.19 -8.30
N TYR A 93 9.21 16.22 -7.77
CA TYR A 93 8.38 17.42 -7.59
C TYR A 93 8.03 17.71 -6.13
N GLU A 94 8.49 16.92 -5.17
CA GLU A 94 8.11 17.00 -3.75
C GLU A 94 8.48 18.33 -3.08
N GLN A 95 9.41 19.08 -3.66
CA GLN A 95 9.83 20.40 -3.12
C GLN A 95 8.86 21.54 -3.45
N ASN A 96 7.87 21.27 -4.30
CA ASN A 96 6.86 22.25 -4.66
C ASN A 96 5.58 21.99 -3.86
N ASP A 97 5.21 22.90 -2.95
CA ASP A 97 4.01 22.78 -2.13
C ASP A 97 2.72 22.53 -2.95
N ASN A 98 2.68 23.02 -4.21
CA ASN A 98 1.57 22.77 -5.12
C ASN A 98 1.58 21.35 -5.71
N ALA A 99 2.69 20.62 -5.59
CA ALA A 99 2.82 19.23 -6.07
C ALA A 99 2.44 18.19 -5.00
N ILE A 100 2.13 18.60 -3.78
CA ILE A 100 1.65 17.70 -2.72
C ILE A 100 0.30 17.14 -3.14
N ILE A 101 0.21 15.81 -3.19
CA ILE A 101 -1.04 15.11 -3.46
C ILE A 101 -1.87 15.08 -2.18
N ARG A 102 -2.78 16.05 -2.07
CA ARG A 102 -3.72 16.16 -0.96
C ARG A 102 -4.92 15.24 -1.20
N GLN A 103 -5.69 14.99 -0.15
CA GLN A 103 -6.88 14.13 -0.22
C GLN A 103 -6.58 12.67 -0.60
N THR A 104 -5.43 12.14 -0.19
CA THR A 104 -5.11 10.72 -0.33
C THR A 104 -5.90 9.84 0.63
N TYR A 105 -6.58 10.44 1.60
CA TYR A 105 -7.49 9.81 2.56
C TYR A 105 -8.78 10.62 2.63
N VAL A 106 -9.92 9.99 2.33
CA VAL A 106 -11.19 10.68 2.19
C VAL A 106 -12.22 10.04 3.12
N GLN A 107 -12.84 10.86 3.96
CA GLN A 107 -14.00 10.43 4.73
C GLN A 107 -15.24 10.43 3.83
N ARG A 108 -15.94 9.32 3.77
CA ARG A 108 -17.20 9.19 3.04
C ARG A 108 -18.31 8.71 3.95
N ARG A 109 -19.52 9.12 3.66
CA ARG A 109 -20.69 8.52 4.28
C ARG A 109 -20.76 7.04 3.92
N ALA A 110 -21.06 6.19 4.89
CA ALA A 110 -21.23 4.76 4.65
C ALA A 110 -22.47 4.54 3.77
N LYS A 111 -22.25 4.17 2.52
CA LYS A 111 -23.36 3.78 1.63
C LYS A 111 -23.70 2.33 1.87
N LEU A 112 -24.92 2.06 2.33
CA LEU A 112 -25.45 0.70 2.50
C LEU A 112 -25.93 0.06 1.20
N LYS A 113 -25.88 0.79 0.09
CA LYS A 113 -26.30 0.29 -1.21
C LYS A 113 -25.49 -0.96 -1.59
N GLY A 114 -26.19 -2.09 -1.70
CA GLY A 114 -25.56 -3.39 -2.03
C GLY A 114 -25.23 -4.27 -0.82
N ILE A 115 -25.37 -3.80 0.41
CA ILE A 115 -25.26 -4.65 1.60
C ILE A 115 -26.53 -5.49 1.72
N LYS A 116 -26.40 -6.81 1.53
CA LYS A 116 -27.48 -7.77 1.77
C LYS A 116 -27.35 -8.26 3.21
N ILE A 117 -28.41 -8.05 4.00
CA ILE A 117 -28.48 -8.59 5.35
C ILE A 117 -28.93 -10.03 5.25
N LYS A 118 -28.06 -10.97 5.65
CA LYS A 118 -28.42 -12.38 5.76
C LYS A 118 -29.39 -12.53 6.94
N LYS A 119 -30.63 -12.91 6.69
CA LYS A 119 -31.58 -13.22 7.76
C LYS A 119 -31.04 -14.42 8.55
N LYS A 120 -30.88 -14.26 9.85
CA LYS A 120 -30.59 -15.36 10.75
C LYS A 120 -31.92 -16.02 11.12
N GLU A 121 -32.22 -17.14 10.50
CA GLU A 121 -33.35 -17.99 10.89
C GLU A 121 -33.11 -18.41 12.36
N ASN A 122 -34.13 -18.40 13.18
CA ASN A 122 -34.13 -18.87 14.57
C ASN A 122 -33.61 -17.91 15.67
N CYS A 123 -33.43 -16.62 15.46
CA CYS A 123 -33.24 -15.71 16.57
C CYS A 123 -34.60 -15.25 17.15
N THR A 124 -35.03 -15.85 18.24
CA THR A 124 -36.31 -15.52 18.93
C THR A 124 -36.16 -14.39 19.94
N ASN A 125 -34.94 -14.03 20.33
CA ASN A 125 -34.71 -13.00 21.35
C ASN A 125 -35.02 -11.60 20.81
N MET A 126 -36.04 -10.94 21.38
CA MET A 126 -36.47 -9.59 20.99
C MET A 126 -35.45 -8.50 21.37
N ALA A 127 -34.65 -8.73 22.39
CA ALA A 127 -33.59 -7.79 22.84
C ALA A 127 -32.26 -7.96 22.06
N CYS A 128 -32.21 -8.78 21.02
CA CYS A 128 -31.00 -9.00 20.25
C CYS A 128 -30.58 -7.72 19.48
N SER A 129 -29.40 -7.20 19.79
CA SER A 129 -28.82 -6.02 19.14
C SER A 129 -28.75 -6.16 17.61
N ILE A 130 -28.47 -7.36 17.11
CA ILE A 130 -28.43 -7.67 15.67
C ILE A 130 -29.81 -7.48 15.04
N LYS A 131 -30.92 -7.89 15.71
CA LYS A 131 -32.28 -7.64 15.21
C LYS A 131 -32.61 -6.15 15.14
N THR A 132 -32.15 -5.38 16.12
CA THR A 132 -32.35 -3.93 16.13
C THR A 132 -31.63 -3.28 14.95
N VAL A 133 -30.38 -3.66 14.71
CA VAL A 133 -29.58 -3.19 13.56
C VAL A 133 -30.24 -3.64 12.25
N GLN A 134 -30.66 -4.90 12.12
CA GLN A 134 -31.35 -5.40 10.91
C GLN A 134 -32.65 -4.63 10.62
N ARG A 135 -33.43 -4.31 11.67
CA ARG A 135 -34.66 -3.53 11.53
C ARG A 135 -34.36 -2.10 11.06
N TRP A 136 -33.34 -1.47 11.66
CA TRP A 136 -32.89 -0.14 11.28
C TRP A 136 -32.38 -0.10 9.84
N LEU A 137 -31.58 -1.06 9.44
CA LEU A 137 -31.08 -1.19 8.07
C LEU A 137 -32.17 -1.57 7.04
N GLY A 138 -33.23 -2.23 7.48
CA GLY A 138 -34.36 -2.64 6.62
C GLY A 138 -35.45 -1.57 6.42
N SER A 139 -35.52 -0.58 7.32
CA SER A 139 -36.52 0.47 7.30
C SER A 139 -35.95 1.82 6.89
N SER A 140 -35.81 2.07 5.59
CA SER A 140 -35.40 3.37 5.02
C SER A 140 -34.15 4.04 5.64
N HIS A 141 -33.33 3.30 6.34
CA HIS A 141 -32.08 3.78 6.98
C HIS A 141 -32.28 4.88 8.04
N SER A 142 -33.48 5.05 8.55
CA SER A 142 -33.80 6.05 9.60
C SER A 142 -33.95 5.40 10.96
N CYS A 143 -33.72 6.17 12.03
CA CYS A 143 -33.94 5.71 13.39
C CYS A 143 -35.41 5.33 13.60
N THR A 144 -35.64 4.22 14.29
CA THR A 144 -37.00 3.72 14.56
C THR A 144 -37.67 4.35 15.77
N LEU A 145 -36.96 5.24 16.50
CA LEU A 145 -37.51 5.97 17.63
C LEU A 145 -38.36 7.14 17.14
N LYS A 146 -39.55 7.26 17.71
CA LYS A 146 -40.47 8.37 17.37
C LYS A 146 -39.82 9.72 17.69
N GLY A 147 -39.77 10.59 16.69
CA GLY A 147 -39.17 11.93 16.81
C GLY A 147 -37.66 12.01 16.62
N CYS A 148 -37.00 10.90 16.30
CA CYS A 148 -35.59 10.89 15.95
C CYS A 148 -35.42 10.93 14.42
N GLU A 149 -34.83 11.98 13.89
CA GLU A 149 -34.58 12.17 12.46
C GLU A 149 -33.23 11.62 11.99
N THR A 150 -32.43 11.02 12.90
CA THR A 150 -31.11 10.50 12.60
C THR A 150 -31.17 9.39 11.55
N LYS A 151 -30.37 9.56 10.51
CA LYS A 151 -30.21 8.55 9.46
C LYS A 151 -28.93 7.75 9.68
N PHE A 152 -28.93 6.50 9.23
CA PHE A 152 -27.75 5.66 9.30
C PHE A 152 -26.55 6.30 8.59
N ASP A 153 -26.77 6.88 7.41
CA ASP A 153 -25.71 7.52 6.61
C ASP A 153 -25.07 8.76 7.31
N ASP A 154 -25.74 9.31 8.32
CA ASP A 154 -25.21 10.44 9.10
C ASP A 154 -24.36 9.98 10.29
N MET A 155 -24.57 8.74 10.75
CA MET A 155 -23.88 8.16 11.90
C MET A 155 -22.64 7.36 11.54
N PHE A 156 -22.58 6.82 10.33
CA PHE A 156 -21.51 5.93 9.91
C PHE A 156 -20.72 6.54 8.77
N VAL A 157 -19.43 6.63 8.99
CA VAL A 157 -18.48 7.10 7.99
C VAL A 157 -17.48 5.98 7.70
N ARG A 158 -16.97 5.97 6.50
CA ARG A 158 -15.83 5.13 6.12
C ARG A 158 -14.73 6.01 5.56
N TYR A 159 -13.52 5.58 5.78
CA TYR A 159 -12.36 6.21 5.20
C TYR A 159 -11.88 5.37 4.01
N GLU A 160 -11.58 6.04 2.93
CA GLU A 160 -11.05 5.42 1.71
C GLU A 160 -9.74 6.08 1.32
N GLN A 161 -8.78 5.26 0.91
CA GLN A 161 -7.61 5.78 0.23
C GLN A 161 -7.98 6.15 -1.22
N LYS A 162 -7.43 7.25 -1.70
CA LYS A 162 -7.62 7.75 -3.06
C LYS A 162 -6.29 8.16 -3.66
N GLN A 163 -6.14 7.94 -4.95
CA GLN A 163 -4.96 8.33 -5.72
C GLN A 163 -3.64 7.62 -5.31
N VAL A 164 -3.64 6.79 -4.25
CA VAL A 164 -2.42 6.16 -3.73
C VAL A 164 -1.79 5.25 -4.78
N ASP A 165 -2.59 4.35 -5.40
CA ASP A 165 -2.13 3.41 -6.40
C ASP A 165 -1.65 4.13 -7.68
N SER A 166 -2.43 5.13 -8.13
CA SER A 166 -2.05 5.94 -9.28
C SER A 166 -0.76 6.71 -9.04
N HIS A 167 -0.58 7.26 -7.84
CA HIS A 167 0.64 7.96 -7.42
C HIS A 167 1.84 7.00 -7.43
N LEU A 168 1.70 5.82 -6.82
CA LEU A 168 2.76 4.81 -6.82
C LEU A 168 3.14 4.41 -8.25
N LEU A 169 2.16 4.18 -9.13
CA LEU A 169 2.41 3.86 -10.54
C LEU A 169 3.10 4.99 -11.30
N CYS A 170 2.74 6.25 -11.05
CA CYS A 170 3.43 7.39 -11.64
C CYS A 170 4.91 7.42 -11.23
N ASP A 171 5.17 7.29 -9.93
CA ASP A 171 6.54 7.26 -9.41
C ASP A 171 7.33 6.05 -9.94
N PHE A 172 6.68 4.90 -10.08
CA PHE A 172 7.29 3.70 -10.67
C PHE A 172 7.76 3.96 -12.11
N ILE A 173 6.87 4.45 -12.97
CA ILE A 173 7.19 4.69 -14.38
C ILE A 173 8.25 5.78 -14.54
N LEU A 174 8.17 6.86 -13.75
CA LEU A 174 9.18 7.92 -13.78
C LEU A 174 10.53 7.41 -13.30
N SER A 175 10.56 6.63 -12.24
CA SER A 175 11.79 6.08 -11.68
C SER A 175 12.49 5.06 -12.61
N LEU A 176 11.74 4.34 -13.45
CA LEU A 176 12.30 3.43 -14.46
C LEU A 176 13.11 4.18 -15.52
N LYS A 177 12.71 5.40 -15.87
CA LYS A 177 13.41 6.26 -16.82
C LYS A 177 14.60 7.01 -16.20
N ASP A 178 14.67 7.04 -14.86
CA ASP A 178 15.75 7.72 -14.16
C ASP A 178 16.93 6.75 -13.94
N ASP A 179 18.07 7.06 -14.53
CA ASP A 179 19.28 6.23 -14.44
C ASP A 179 19.95 6.22 -13.06
N LYS A 180 19.43 7.05 -12.15
CA LYS A 180 19.93 7.06 -10.76
C LYS A 180 19.56 5.78 -9.99
N TYR A 181 18.52 5.05 -10.43
CA TYR A 181 18.09 3.79 -9.81
C TYR A 181 18.53 2.59 -10.66
N SER A 182 19.30 1.71 -10.04
CA SER A 182 19.79 0.48 -10.69
C SER A 182 18.75 -0.65 -10.63
N LYS A 183 17.87 -0.64 -9.63
CA LYS A 183 16.78 -1.60 -9.44
C LYS A 183 15.62 -0.92 -8.74
N ILE A 184 14.40 -1.30 -9.10
CA ILE A 184 13.16 -0.76 -8.52
C ILE A 184 12.28 -1.93 -8.15
N PHE A 185 11.82 -1.96 -6.89
CA PHE A 185 10.84 -2.93 -6.41
C PHE A 185 9.51 -2.25 -6.14
N ILE A 186 8.42 -2.94 -6.50
CA ILE A 186 7.08 -2.65 -5.97
C ILE A 186 6.82 -3.64 -4.84
N MET A 187 6.54 -3.14 -3.65
CA MET A 187 6.17 -3.93 -2.48
C MET A 187 4.65 -3.85 -2.29
N SER A 188 3.95 -4.73 -2.98
CA SER A 188 2.50 -4.93 -2.92
C SER A 188 2.13 -6.24 -3.61
N SER A 189 0.99 -6.83 -3.23
CA SER A 189 0.36 -7.95 -3.93
C SER A 189 -0.94 -7.53 -4.62
N ASP A 190 -1.22 -6.23 -4.72
CA ASP A 190 -2.41 -5.74 -5.39
C ASP A 190 -2.30 -5.94 -6.90
N ILE A 191 -3.39 -6.45 -7.49
CA ILE A 191 -3.46 -6.69 -8.93
C ILE A 191 -3.54 -5.38 -9.73
N ASP A 192 -3.95 -4.28 -9.10
CA ASP A 192 -4.10 -2.97 -9.73
C ASP A 192 -2.76 -2.37 -10.19
N PHE A 193 -1.62 -2.90 -9.68
CA PHE A 193 -0.30 -2.52 -10.17
C PHE A 193 0.13 -3.25 -11.44
N MET A 194 -0.54 -4.34 -11.83
CA MET A 194 -0.16 -5.13 -13.00
C MET A 194 -0.12 -4.35 -14.30
N PRO A 195 -1.06 -3.43 -14.62
CA PRO A 195 -0.98 -2.64 -15.85
C PRO A 195 0.31 -1.81 -15.96
N GLY A 196 0.77 -1.23 -14.85
CA GLY A 196 2.03 -0.48 -14.83
C GLY A 196 3.25 -1.39 -15.01
N ILE A 197 3.26 -2.55 -14.36
CA ILE A 197 4.34 -3.55 -14.50
C ILE A 197 4.40 -4.08 -15.94
N GLN A 198 3.25 -4.39 -16.55
CA GLN A 198 3.17 -4.82 -17.95
C GLN A 198 3.71 -3.74 -18.90
N THR A 199 3.31 -2.49 -18.67
CA THR A 199 3.82 -1.36 -19.47
C THR A 199 5.34 -1.27 -19.38
N ALA A 200 5.91 -1.41 -18.20
CA ALA A 200 7.36 -1.38 -17.99
C ALA A 200 8.09 -2.55 -18.69
N VAL A 201 7.49 -3.74 -18.69
CA VAL A 201 8.00 -4.92 -19.44
C VAL A 201 7.98 -4.64 -20.94
N LEU A 202 6.89 -4.11 -21.48
CA LEU A 202 6.76 -3.72 -22.88
C LEU A 202 7.80 -2.66 -23.30
N LEU A 203 8.19 -1.79 -22.38
CA LEU A 203 9.26 -0.82 -22.58
C LEU A 203 10.68 -1.41 -22.47
N GLY A 204 10.82 -2.72 -22.31
CA GLY A 204 12.10 -3.41 -22.21
C GLY A 204 12.81 -3.24 -20.86
N MET A 205 12.11 -2.83 -19.81
CA MET A 205 12.70 -2.49 -18.51
C MET A 205 12.71 -3.68 -17.51
N SER A 206 12.42 -4.90 -17.94
CA SER A 206 12.27 -6.09 -17.07
C SER A 206 13.44 -6.29 -16.11
N SER A 207 14.68 -6.05 -16.55
CA SER A 207 15.88 -6.22 -15.71
C SER A 207 15.95 -5.28 -14.52
N LYS A 208 15.33 -4.07 -14.65
CA LYS A 208 15.26 -3.07 -13.57
C LYS A 208 14.14 -3.37 -12.56
N ILE A 209 13.19 -4.27 -12.86
CA ILE A 209 11.97 -4.47 -12.07
C ILE A 209 12.10 -5.64 -11.12
N GLY A 210 11.62 -5.45 -9.89
CA GLY A 210 11.37 -6.50 -8.92
C GLY A 210 10.03 -6.30 -8.23
N ILE A 211 9.50 -7.38 -7.69
CA ILE A 211 8.25 -7.40 -6.93
C ILE A 211 8.52 -8.04 -5.58
N ILE A 212 8.04 -7.41 -4.52
CA ILE A 212 8.05 -7.94 -3.17
C ILE A 212 6.59 -8.23 -2.83
N LYS A 213 6.22 -9.51 -2.83
CA LYS A 213 4.86 -9.91 -2.47
C LYS A 213 4.61 -9.69 -0.98
N THR A 214 3.46 -9.12 -0.65
CA THR A 214 2.99 -8.89 0.73
C THR A 214 1.92 -9.90 1.15
N LYS A 215 1.36 -10.64 0.20
CA LYS A 215 0.35 -11.69 0.35
C LYS A 215 0.53 -12.70 -0.81
N ASN A 216 -0.31 -13.72 -0.83
CA ASN A 216 -0.35 -14.64 -1.97
C ASN A 216 -0.74 -13.88 -3.25
N LEU A 217 0.02 -14.12 -4.30
CA LEU A 217 -0.29 -13.63 -5.64
C LEU A 217 -1.35 -14.53 -6.30
N SER A 218 -2.15 -13.97 -7.18
CA SER A 218 -2.99 -14.76 -8.09
C SER A 218 -2.12 -15.54 -9.08
N ASN A 219 -2.65 -16.64 -9.63
CA ASN A 219 -1.94 -17.43 -10.65
C ASN A 219 -1.51 -16.54 -11.82
N TYR A 220 -2.40 -15.63 -12.26
CA TYR A 220 -2.08 -14.69 -13.34
C TYR A 220 -0.87 -13.81 -13.03
N GLN A 221 -0.79 -13.23 -11.83
CA GLN A 221 0.37 -12.40 -11.42
C GLN A 221 1.65 -13.24 -11.36
N PHE A 222 1.57 -14.43 -10.76
CA PHE A 222 2.72 -15.33 -10.64
C PHE A 222 3.26 -15.77 -12.01
N ASP A 223 2.37 -16.20 -12.90
CA ASP A 223 2.74 -16.63 -14.24
C ASP A 223 3.34 -15.49 -15.06
N PHE A 224 2.77 -14.29 -14.96
CA PHE A 224 3.32 -13.12 -15.64
C PHE A 224 4.74 -12.80 -15.17
N ILE A 225 4.98 -12.78 -13.85
CA ILE A 225 6.29 -12.50 -13.24
C ILE A 225 7.32 -13.53 -13.74
N LYS A 226 6.97 -14.80 -13.69
CA LYS A 226 7.83 -15.91 -14.12
C LYS A 226 8.16 -15.85 -15.61
N ASN A 227 7.16 -15.66 -16.46
CA ASN A 227 7.32 -15.63 -17.92
C ASN A 227 8.15 -14.44 -18.41
N ASN A 228 8.20 -13.35 -17.64
CA ASN A 228 8.99 -12.17 -17.98
C ASN A 228 10.29 -12.06 -17.19
N ASN A 229 10.68 -13.12 -16.47
CA ASN A 229 11.91 -13.20 -15.67
C ASN A 229 12.08 -12.03 -14.68
N LEU A 230 10.95 -11.55 -14.08
CA LEU A 230 11.00 -10.51 -13.09
C LEU A 230 11.47 -11.09 -11.74
N THR A 231 12.18 -10.27 -10.99
CA THR A 231 12.56 -10.63 -9.61
C THR A 231 11.32 -10.72 -8.73
N LEU A 232 11.16 -11.82 -8.00
CA LEU A 232 10.11 -11.99 -7.01
C LEU A 232 10.73 -12.30 -5.64
N LEU A 233 10.37 -11.53 -4.62
CA LEU A 233 10.74 -11.74 -3.22
C LEU A 233 9.47 -11.82 -2.36
N SER A 234 9.60 -12.32 -1.14
CA SER A 234 8.54 -12.31 -0.13
C SER A 234 8.86 -11.29 0.96
N SER A 235 7.86 -10.58 1.47
CA SER A 235 8.03 -9.70 2.62
C SER A 235 7.96 -10.45 3.96
N GLU A 236 7.42 -11.66 3.98
CA GLU A 236 7.19 -12.45 5.20
C GLU A 236 8.28 -13.50 5.47
N GLY A 237 9.39 -13.50 4.74
CA GLY A 237 10.38 -14.60 4.81
C GLY A 237 9.79 -15.94 4.32
N GLU A 238 10.64 -16.84 3.85
CA GLU A 238 10.24 -18.22 3.55
C GLU A 238 10.32 -19.07 4.82
#